data_223601e98767edda86fefaf882947694
#
_entry.id   223601e98767edda86fefaf882947694
#
_cell.length_a   1.000
_cell.length_b   1.000
_cell.length_c   1.000
_cell.angle_alpha   90.00
_cell.angle_beta   90.00
_cell.angle_gamma   90.00
#
_symmetry.space_group_name_H-M   'P 1'
#
loop_
_entity.id
_entity.type
_entity.pdbx_description
1 polymer ?
#
loop_
_entity_poly.entity_id
_entity_poly.type
_entity_poly.pdbx_seq_one_letter_code
_entity_poly.pdbx_strand_id
1 'polypeptide(L)'
;MRRLLALITTLMFLELIFFQVLSPLLPGLKREFALSTSQAGVLVAMYAVGAILAGLPAVFIAARVGVKSTAIASLLMFALTSVAFGVSHSYGTLLVSRFAQGVAGAACFTAAMVWLLEVAPEERRGALLGFAFGVSEAGAIAGPVIGGVAAAAGRAATFIAVAAFCVALVLATTRFQAPRSIGGGRLALRPMLASGHVRTVMWITIVPAAILAGIAVLAPLQQHRLGAGVGEIAATFGVAAAVGILIRPMFGRWADRRGPQRPIRLALLASFPVVLAVPWLESRAGVAVLVVLALLLTGVLWAPLMVMLSDACIAVGVGQVMAVGIINLAWPPGNALGAAGGAAIAQLAGQRWAYAALAAPLLLAYVALSRIEQPVVEGLYVPGTR
;
A
#
# COMPACT_ATOMS: atom_id res chain seq x y z
N MET A 1 -25.25 -4.63 10.17
CA MET A 1 -23.81 -4.95 10.31
C MET A 1 -23.21 -5.54 9.02
N ARG A 2 -23.63 -6.73 8.53
CA ARG A 2 -23.01 -7.38 7.35
C ARG A 2 -22.92 -6.49 6.10
N ARG A 3 -24.00 -5.79 5.72
CA ARG A 3 -24.01 -4.89 4.55
C ARG A 3 -23.07 -3.68 4.70
N LEU A 4 -22.99 -3.12 5.90
CA LEU A 4 -22.08 -2.00 6.17
C LEU A 4 -20.62 -2.47 6.15
N LEU A 5 -20.32 -3.64 6.72
CA LEU A 5 -18.99 -4.24 6.65
C LEU A 5 -18.58 -4.49 5.19
N ALA A 6 -19.48 -5.03 4.36
CA ALA A 6 -19.23 -5.21 2.93
C ALA A 6 -18.92 -3.87 2.23
N LEU A 7 -19.64 -2.80 2.52
CA LEU A 7 -19.32 -1.48 1.98
C LEU A 7 -17.92 -1.02 2.40
N ILE A 8 -17.62 -1.05 3.71
CA ILE A 8 -16.34 -0.59 4.25
C ILE A 8 -15.16 -1.38 3.65
N THR A 9 -15.30 -2.71 3.56
CA THR A 9 -14.27 -3.55 2.95
C THR A 9 -14.12 -3.29 1.44
N THR A 10 -15.20 -2.95 0.74
CA THR A 10 -15.16 -2.57 -0.67
C THR A 10 -14.44 -1.23 -0.88
N LEU A 11 -14.59 -0.27 0.05
CA LEU A 11 -13.84 1.00 0.00
C LEU A 11 -12.33 0.76 0.12
N MET A 12 -11.92 -0.10 1.06
CA MET A 12 -10.50 -0.46 1.23
C MET A 12 -9.96 -1.26 0.04
N PHE A 13 -10.77 -2.18 -0.51
CA PHE A 13 -10.45 -2.93 -1.71
C PHE A 13 -10.23 -2.02 -2.93
N LEU A 14 -11.11 -1.02 -3.11
CA LEU A 14 -11.03 -0.06 -4.20
C LEU A 14 -9.75 0.78 -4.11
N GLU A 15 -9.38 1.23 -2.92
CA GLU A 15 -8.14 1.98 -2.68
C GLU A 15 -6.92 1.18 -3.17
N LEU A 16 -6.86 -0.11 -2.83
CA LEU A 16 -5.74 -0.94 -3.21
C LEU A 16 -5.71 -1.27 -4.73
N ILE A 17 -6.88 -1.32 -5.40
CA ILE A 17 -6.95 -1.36 -6.86
C ILE A 17 -6.25 -0.14 -7.46
N PHE A 18 -6.64 1.07 -7.03
CA PHE A 18 -6.06 2.30 -7.56
C PHE A 18 -4.56 2.39 -7.34
N PHE A 19 -4.10 1.88 -6.21
CA PHE A 19 -2.68 1.81 -5.93
C PHE A 19 -1.93 0.91 -6.93
N GLN A 20 -2.46 -0.29 -7.23
CA GLN A 20 -1.76 -1.35 -7.97
C GLN A 20 -2.03 -1.36 -9.48
N VAL A 21 -3.04 -0.64 -9.97
CA VAL A 21 -3.52 -0.70 -11.38
C VAL A 21 -2.47 -0.31 -12.43
N LEU A 22 -1.48 0.51 -12.04
CA LEU A 22 -0.59 1.16 -12.99
C LEU A 22 0.51 0.24 -13.53
N SER A 23 0.96 -0.75 -12.76
CA SER A 23 2.13 -1.59 -13.11
C SER A 23 2.05 -2.23 -14.49
N PRO A 24 0.96 -2.91 -14.91
CA PRO A 24 0.86 -3.48 -16.26
C PRO A 24 0.70 -2.44 -17.37
N LEU A 25 0.17 -1.25 -17.04
CA LEU A 25 -0.01 -0.14 -17.98
C LEU A 25 1.30 0.57 -18.32
N LEU A 26 2.28 0.50 -17.43
CA LEU A 26 3.47 1.34 -17.47
C LEU A 26 4.28 1.23 -18.78
N PRO A 27 4.52 0.03 -19.35
CA PRO A 27 5.23 -0.08 -20.63
C PRO A 27 4.44 0.57 -21.77
N GLY A 28 3.12 0.45 -21.79
CA GLY A 28 2.24 1.09 -22.78
C GLY A 28 2.28 2.61 -22.68
N LEU A 29 2.08 3.15 -21.47
CA LEU A 29 2.14 4.59 -21.22
C LEU A 29 3.51 5.18 -21.54
N LYS A 30 4.59 4.43 -21.24
CA LYS A 30 5.95 4.86 -21.58
C LYS A 30 6.12 5.04 -23.08
N ARG A 31 5.56 4.16 -23.91
CA ARG A 31 5.59 4.26 -25.38
C ARG A 31 4.67 5.37 -25.89
N GLU A 32 3.41 5.41 -25.41
CA GLU A 32 2.39 6.36 -25.85
C GLU A 32 2.79 7.82 -25.62
N PHE A 33 3.40 8.10 -24.48
CA PHE A 33 3.79 9.46 -24.07
C PHE A 33 5.31 9.72 -24.18
N ALA A 34 6.08 8.82 -24.80
CA ALA A 34 7.55 8.89 -24.94
C ALA A 34 8.27 9.16 -23.60
N LEU A 35 7.81 8.53 -22.50
CA LEU A 35 8.33 8.79 -21.17
C LEU A 35 9.72 8.19 -20.96
N SER A 36 10.58 8.92 -20.28
CA SER A 36 11.80 8.36 -19.70
C SER A 36 11.47 7.38 -18.57
N THR A 37 12.44 6.57 -18.14
CA THR A 37 12.25 5.66 -17.00
C THR A 37 11.99 6.44 -15.71
N SER A 38 12.66 7.57 -15.52
CA SER A 38 12.43 8.47 -14.39
C SER A 38 11.01 9.03 -14.39
N GLN A 39 10.50 9.51 -15.54
CA GLN A 39 9.12 10.01 -15.65
C GLN A 39 8.08 8.93 -15.35
N ALA A 40 8.32 7.67 -15.77
CA ALA A 40 7.47 6.55 -15.41
C ALA A 40 7.47 6.31 -13.89
N GLY A 41 8.62 6.41 -13.24
CA GLY A 41 8.74 6.31 -11.78
C GLY A 41 8.03 7.46 -11.05
N VAL A 42 8.16 8.69 -11.54
CA VAL A 42 7.42 9.85 -11.00
C VAL A 42 5.92 9.65 -11.11
N LEU A 43 5.43 9.12 -12.25
CA LEU A 43 4.00 8.84 -12.44
C LEU A 43 3.44 7.87 -11.38
N VAL A 44 4.21 6.83 -11.04
CA VAL A 44 3.84 5.89 -9.96
C VAL A 44 3.91 6.59 -8.60
N ALA A 45 4.98 7.35 -8.34
CA ALA A 45 5.22 8.05 -7.07
C ALA A 45 4.15 9.10 -6.76
N MET A 46 3.53 9.73 -7.79
CA MET A 46 2.53 10.78 -7.59
C MET A 46 1.33 10.36 -6.77
N TYR A 47 0.91 9.08 -6.84
CA TYR A 47 -0.10 8.54 -5.94
C TYR A 47 0.35 8.63 -4.47
N ALA A 48 1.56 8.18 -4.19
CA ALA A 48 2.11 8.22 -2.84
C ALA A 48 2.31 9.66 -2.33
N VAL A 49 2.73 10.58 -3.19
CA VAL A 49 2.84 12.02 -2.85
C VAL A 49 1.48 12.59 -2.45
N GLY A 50 0.43 12.28 -3.21
CA GLY A 50 -0.95 12.67 -2.86
C GLY A 50 -1.39 12.08 -1.52
N ALA A 51 -1.09 10.81 -1.27
CA ALA A 51 -1.41 10.13 -0.01
C ALA A 51 -0.65 10.71 1.19
N ILE A 52 0.61 11.11 1.05
CA ILE A 52 1.40 11.79 2.10
C ILE A 52 0.73 13.09 2.51
N LEU A 53 0.42 13.92 1.51
CA LEU A 53 -0.16 15.26 1.76
C LEU A 53 -1.56 15.19 2.33
N ALA A 54 -2.34 14.17 1.96
CA ALA A 54 -3.71 13.97 2.43
C ALA A 54 -3.83 13.15 3.71
N GLY A 55 -2.84 12.34 4.08
CA GLY A 55 -2.93 11.35 5.15
C GLY A 55 -3.39 11.93 6.49
N LEU A 56 -2.74 13.00 6.97
CA LEU A 56 -3.16 13.69 8.19
C LEU A 56 -4.40 14.56 7.98
N PRO A 57 -4.49 15.43 6.95
CA PRO A 57 -5.71 16.19 6.68
C PRO A 57 -6.97 15.33 6.59
N ALA A 58 -6.90 14.14 6.02
CA ALA A 58 -8.02 13.21 5.91
C ALA A 58 -8.60 12.82 7.29
N VAL A 59 -7.74 12.60 8.29
CA VAL A 59 -8.20 12.30 9.66
C VAL A 59 -8.97 13.50 10.25
N PHE A 60 -8.46 14.71 10.07
CA PHE A 60 -9.14 15.93 10.56
C PHE A 60 -10.44 16.20 9.81
N ILE A 61 -10.45 15.99 8.50
CA ILE A 61 -11.65 16.14 7.68
C ILE A 61 -12.69 15.12 8.13
N ALA A 62 -12.34 13.85 8.25
CA ALA A 62 -13.24 12.81 8.71
C ALA A 62 -13.80 13.09 10.11
N ALA A 63 -12.97 13.63 11.02
CA ALA A 63 -13.41 14.04 12.35
C ALA A 63 -14.42 15.22 12.34
N ARG A 64 -14.27 16.18 11.41
CA ARG A 64 -15.13 17.37 11.34
C ARG A 64 -16.40 17.16 10.53
N VAL A 65 -16.29 16.58 9.33
CA VAL A 65 -17.42 16.43 8.40
C VAL A 65 -18.07 15.05 8.48
N GLY A 66 -17.46 14.12 9.21
CA GLY A 66 -17.92 12.75 9.39
C GLY A 66 -17.38 11.78 8.33
N VAL A 67 -17.25 10.50 8.72
CA VAL A 67 -16.68 9.43 7.89
C VAL A 67 -17.46 9.19 6.61
N LYS A 68 -18.79 9.30 6.64
CA LYS A 68 -19.65 9.10 5.47
C LYS A 68 -19.39 10.18 4.40
N SER A 69 -19.37 11.45 4.80
CA SER A 69 -19.11 12.57 3.88
C SER A 69 -17.72 12.47 3.27
N THR A 70 -16.72 12.10 4.08
CA THR A 70 -15.34 11.88 3.62
C THR A 70 -15.26 10.72 2.62
N ALA A 71 -15.94 9.60 2.88
CA ALA A 71 -16.00 8.46 1.95
C ALA A 71 -16.67 8.84 0.62
N ILE A 72 -17.80 9.58 0.66
CA ILE A 72 -18.48 10.06 -0.56
C ILE A 72 -17.57 11.00 -1.36
N ALA A 73 -16.93 11.96 -0.71
CA ALA A 73 -16.03 12.91 -1.38
C ALA A 73 -14.83 12.20 -2.03
N SER A 74 -14.24 11.23 -1.33
CA SER A 74 -13.13 10.43 -1.89
C SER A 74 -13.55 9.56 -3.08
N LEU A 75 -14.74 8.95 -3.04
CA LEU A 75 -15.28 8.16 -4.16
C LEU A 75 -15.59 9.04 -5.38
N LEU A 76 -16.16 10.23 -5.19
CA LEU A 76 -16.39 11.20 -6.28
C LEU A 76 -15.07 11.67 -6.89
N MET A 77 -14.07 11.90 -6.06
CA MET A 77 -12.73 12.25 -6.51
C MET A 77 -12.06 11.11 -7.29
N PHE A 78 -12.21 9.86 -6.84
CA PHE A 78 -11.79 8.68 -7.59
C PHE A 78 -12.49 8.57 -8.95
N ALA A 79 -13.82 8.79 -9.00
CA ALA A 79 -14.57 8.74 -10.25
C ALA A 79 -14.07 9.81 -11.23
N LEU A 80 -13.97 11.08 -10.81
CA LEU A 80 -13.50 12.17 -11.64
C LEU A 80 -12.08 11.93 -12.16
N THR A 81 -11.17 11.55 -11.28
CA THR A 81 -9.75 11.33 -11.63
C THR A 81 -9.56 10.07 -12.46
N SER A 82 -10.44 9.06 -12.35
CA SER A 82 -10.45 7.92 -13.25
C SER A 82 -10.80 8.32 -14.67
N VAL A 83 -11.87 9.12 -14.86
CA VAL A 83 -12.21 9.63 -16.18
C VAL A 83 -11.04 10.45 -16.74
N ALA A 84 -10.51 11.41 -15.95
CA ALA A 84 -9.39 12.24 -16.37
C ALA A 84 -8.16 11.42 -16.77
N PHE A 85 -7.81 10.38 -16.00
CA PHE A 85 -6.71 9.46 -16.32
C PHE A 85 -7.00 8.64 -17.59
N GLY A 86 -8.24 8.14 -17.72
CA GLY A 86 -8.66 7.31 -18.85
C GLY A 86 -8.57 8.03 -20.19
N VAL A 87 -9.04 9.28 -20.24
CA VAL A 87 -9.07 10.08 -21.48
C VAL A 87 -7.86 11.01 -21.65
N SER A 88 -6.85 10.86 -20.81
CA SER A 88 -5.67 11.74 -20.83
C SER A 88 -4.86 11.64 -22.13
N HIS A 89 -4.47 12.80 -22.67
CA HIS A 89 -3.59 12.95 -23.83
C HIS A 89 -2.26 13.65 -23.46
N SER A 90 -2.01 13.91 -22.19
CA SER A 90 -0.77 14.53 -21.74
C SER A 90 -0.21 13.90 -20.47
N TYR A 91 1.12 13.90 -20.35
CA TYR A 91 1.80 13.42 -19.14
C TYR A 91 1.38 14.25 -17.90
N GLY A 92 1.20 15.56 -18.05
CA GLY A 92 0.76 16.43 -16.96
C GLY A 92 -0.61 16.01 -16.39
N THR A 93 -1.59 15.71 -17.25
CA THR A 93 -2.91 15.23 -16.82
C THR A 93 -2.82 13.87 -16.10
N LEU A 94 -1.95 12.96 -16.58
CA LEU A 94 -1.68 11.69 -15.89
C LEU A 94 -1.13 11.92 -14.49
N LEU A 95 -0.15 12.83 -14.33
CA LEU A 95 0.45 13.17 -13.03
C LEU A 95 -0.58 13.74 -12.06
N VAL A 96 -1.37 14.75 -12.50
CA VAL A 96 -2.40 15.37 -11.66
C VAL A 96 -3.47 14.35 -11.26
N SER A 97 -3.89 13.50 -12.21
CA SER A 97 -4.86 12.44 -11.91
C SER A 97 -4.31 11.45 -10.87
N ARG A 98 -3.05 11.01 -11.00
CA ARG A 98 -2.41 10.11 -10.03
C ARG A 98 -2.25 10.74 -8.65
N PHE A 99 -1.84 12.01 -8.61
CA PHE A 99 -1.78 12.77 -7.37
C PHE A 99 -3.14 12.82 -6.67
N ALA A 100 -4.18 13.24 -7.41
CA ALA A 100 -5.52 13.35 -6.88
C ALA A 100 -6.11 11.98 -6.48
N GLN A 101 -5.79 10.90 -7.20
CA GLN A 101 -6.12 9.53 -6.79
C GLN A 101 -5.45 9.16 -5.46
N GLY A 102 -4.21 9.57 -5.23
CA GLY A 102 -3.53 9.37 -3.95
C GLY A 102 -4.19 10.12 -2.79
N VAL A 103 -4.61 11.37 -3.03
CA VAL A 103 -5.40 12.15 -2.06
C VAL A 103 -6.72 11.45 -1.74
N ALA A 104 -7.45 11.00 -2.77
CA ALA A 104 -8.69 10.26 -2.62
C ALA A 104 -8.48 8.94 -1.88
N GLY A 105 -7.37 8.23 -2.16
CA GLY A 105 -7.00 6.97 -1.51
C GLY A 105 -6.81 7.12 -0.01
N ALA A 106 -6.00 8.08 0.40
CA ALA A 106 -5.76 8.35 1.81
C ALA A 106 -7.06 8.74 2.56
N ALA A 107 -7.92 9.55 1.93
CA ALA A 107 -9.21 9.93 2.51
C ALA A 107 -10.19 8.74 2.58
N CYS A 108 -10.24 7.91 1.53
CA CYS A 108 -11.09 6.73 1.46
C CYS A 108 -10.69 5.68 2.51
N PHE A 109 -9.40 5.37 2.60
CA PHE A 109 -8.85 4.44 3.58
C PHE A 109 -9.11 4.93 5.02
N THR A 110 -8.83 6.21 5.30
CA THR A 110 -9.08 6.80 6.62
C THR A 110 -10.57 6.74 6.99
N ALA A 111 -11.45 7.12 6.07
CA ALA A 111 -12.90 7.07 6.31
C ALA A 111 -13.37 5.63 6.57
N ALA A 112 -12.93 4.66 5.77
CA ALA A 112 -13.28 3.26 5.92
C ALA A 112 -12.80 2.69 7.25
N MET A 113 -11.54 2.93 7.63
CA MET A 113 -10.94 2.44 8.87
C MET A 113 -11.61 3.03 10.10
N VAL A 114 -11.80 4.35 10.13
CA VAL A 114 -12.45 5.01 11.26
C VAL A 114 -13.90 4.54 11.39
N TRP A 115 -14.63 4.45 10.26
CA TRP A 115 -15.99 3.92 10.27
C TRP A 115 -16.06 2.49 10.81
N LEU A 116 -15.13 1.63 10.40
CA LEU A 116 -15.04 0.27 10.91
C LEU A 116 -14.81 0.24 12.43
N LEU A 117 -13.85 1.03 12.91
CA LEU A 117 -13.51 1.10 14.34
C LEU A 117 -14.68 1.58 15.23
N GLU A 118 -15.51 2.49 14.71
CA GLU A 118 -16.66 3.03 15.42
C GLU A 118 -17.83 2.05 15.51
N VAL A 119 -18.05 1.23 14.46
CA VAL A 119 -19.18 0.29 14.42
C VAL A 119 -18.84 -1.11 14.90
N ALA A 120 -17.55 -1.42 15.04
CA ALA A 120 -17.09 -2.74 15.47
C ALA A 120 -17.22 -2.91 16.99
N PRO A 121 -17.95 -3.95 17.48
CA PRO A 121 -17.96 -4.31 18.91
C PRO A 121 -16.53 -4.56 19.39
N GLU A 122 -16.22 -4.17 20.63
CA GLU A 122 -14.86 -4.27 21.18
C GLU A 122 -14.31 -5.69 21.12
N GLU A 123 -15.16 -6.69 21.45
CA GLU A 123 -14.79 -8.10 21.48
C GLU A 123 -14.47 -8.69 20.10
N ARG A 124 -14.94 -8.05 19.02
CA ARG A 124 -14.76 -8.52 17.63
C ARG A 124 -13.96 -7.57 16.75
N ARG A 125 -13.48 -6.46 17.32
CA ARG A 125 -12.79 -5.40 16.58
C ARG A 125 -11.57 -5.93 15.81
N GLY A 126 -10.72 -6.72 16.45
CA GLY A 126 -9.56 -7.34 15.81
C GLY A 126 -9.92 -8.29 14.67
N ALA A 127 -10.94 -9.13 14.86
CA ALA A 127 -11.41 -10.05 13.82
C ALA A 127 -12.02 -9.33 12.63
N LEU A 128 -12.77 -8.24 12.84
CA LEU A 128 -13.36 -7.42 11.78
C LEU A 128 -12.30 -6.63 11.01
N LEU A 129 -11.31 -6.10 11.71
CA LEU A 129 -10.14 -5.46 11.08
C LEU A 129 -9.37 -6.45 10.21
N GLY A 130 -9.04 -7.63 10.77
CA GLY A 130 -8.37 -8.69 10.02
C GLY A 130 -9.14 -9.13 8.78
N PHE A 131 -10.47 -9.26 8.87
CA PHE A 131 -11.33 -9.56 7.74
C PHE A 131 -11.30 -8.42 6.70
N ALA A 132 -11.41 -7.16 7.13
CA ALA A 132 -11.40 -6.01 6.24
C ALA A 132 -10.08 -5.88 5.47
N PHE A 133 -8.94 -6.05 6.14
CA PHE A 133 -7.63 -6.10 5.51
C PHE A 133 -7.50 -7.30 4.56
N GLY A 134 -7.98 -8.49 4.94
CA GLY A 134 -7.96 -9.66 4.08
C GLY A 134 -8.74 -9.46 2.77
N VAL A 135 -9.92 -8.84 2.84
CA VAL A 135 -10.71 -8.50 1.64
C VAL A 135 -10.02 -7.41 0.82
N SER A 136 -9.44 -6.38 1.46
CA SER A 136 -8.75 -5.32 0.75
C SER A 136 -7.54 -5.83 -0.04
N GLU A 137 -6.82 -6.82 0.47
CA GLU A 137 -5.69 -7.47 -0.23
C GLU A 137 -6.10 -8.12 -1.58
N ALA A 138 -7.36 -8.51 -1.75
CA ALA A 138 -7.85 -8.94 -3.06
C ALA A 138 -7.78 -7.81 -4.11
N GLY A 139 -7.78 -6.55 -3.68
CA GLY A 139 -7.53 -5.38 -4.52
C GLY A 139 -6.13 -5.39 -5.15
N ALA A 140 -5.15 -5.97 -4.45
CA ALA A 140 -3.80 -6.13 -4.98
C ALA A 140 -3.73 -7.10 -6.18
N ILE A 141 -4.69 -8.04 -6.28
CA ILE A 141 -4.88 -8.91 -7.46
C ILE A 141 -5.68 -8.16 -8.51
N ALA A 142 -6.82 -7.57 -8.11
CA ALA A 142 -7.73 -6.91 -9.03
C ALA A 142 -7.09 -5.70 -9.74
N GLY A 143 -6.21 -4.97 -9.06
CA GLY A 143 -5.51 -3.82 -9.64
C GLY A 143 -4.73 -4.17 -10.92
N PRO A 144 -3.74 -5.09 -10.88
CA PRO A 144 -3.02 -5.53 -12.07
C PRO A 144 -3.92 -6.14 -13.14
N VAL A 145 -4.99 -6.87 -12.77
CA VAL A 145 -5.96 -7.40 -13.72
C VAL A 145 -6.68 -6.27 -14.46
N ILE A 146 -7.20 -5.27 -13.74
CA ILE A 146 -7.85 -4.09 -14.33
C ILE A 146 -6.86 -3.29 -15.19
N GLY A 147 -5.61 -3.15 -14.73
CA GLY A 147 -4.53 -2.54 -15.52
C GLY A 147 -4.24 -3.30 -16.81
N GLY A 148 -4.22 -4.63 -16.76
CA GLY A 148 -4.08 -5.50 -17.92
C GLY A 148 -5.25 -5.35 -18.90
N VAL A 149 -6.49 -5.32 -18.40
CA VAL A 149 -7.69 -5.05 -19.21
C VAL A 149 -7.62 -3.67 -19.85
N ALA A 150 -7.20 -2.65 -19.10
CA ALA A 150 -7.05 -1.29 -19.64
C ALA A 150 -6.00 -1.20 -20.76
N ALA A 151 -4.93 -1.98 -20.66
CA ALA A 151 -3.92 -2.06 -21.70
C ALA A 151 -4.38 -2.82 -22.95
N ALA A 152 -5.27 -3.83 -22.80
CA ALA A 152 -5.76 -4.68 -23.88
C ALA A 152 -7.03 -4.13 -24.55
N ALA A 153 -8.01 -3.70 -23.75
CA ALA A 153 -9.33 -3.28 -24.20
C ALA A 153 -9.51 -1.76 -24.33
N GLY A 154 -8.48 -1.00 -23.93
CA GLY A 154 -8.47 0.46 -23.99
C GLY A 154 -8.60 1.13 -22.62
N ARG A 155 -7.70 2.09 -22.40
CA ARG A 155 -7.58 2.85 -21.15
C ARG A 155 -8.85 3.62 -20.81
N ALA A 156 -9.40 4.37 -21.79
CA ALA A 156 -10.59 5.19 -21.58
C ALA A 156 -11.80 4.37 -21.12
N ALA A 157 -12.15 3.31 -21.84
CA ALA A 157 -13.31 2.47 -21.52
C ALA A 157 -13.20 1.84 -20.13
N THR A 158 -12.02 1.29 -19.79
CA THR A 158 -11.79 0.64 -18.51
C THR A 158 -11.88 1.64 -17.34
N PHE A 159 -11.26 2.81 -17.45
CA PHE A 159 -11.30 3.80 -16.37
C PHE A 159 -12.66 4.51 -16.24
N ILE A 160 -13.44 4.63 -17.32
CA ILE A 160 -14.86 5.06 -17.27
C ILE A 160 -15.70 4.02 -16.52
N ALA A 161 -15.49 2.72 -16.76
CA ALA A 161 -16.18 1.67 -16.02
C ALA A 161 -15.82 1.69 -14.51
N VAL A 162 -14.53 1.92 -14.17
CA VAL A 162 -14.10 2.12 -12.78
C VAL A 162 -14.76 3.36 -12.17
N ALA A 163 -14.87 4.47 -12.90
CA ALA A 163 -15.57 5.66 -12.45
C ALA A 163 -17.06 5.40 -12.18
N ALA A 164 -17.73 4.67 -13.07
CA ALA A 164 -19.12 4.26 -12.86
C ALA A 164 -19.29 3.37 -11.62
N PHE A 165 -18.34 2.47 -11.34
CA PHE A 165 -18.33 1.68 -10.12
C PHE A 165 -18.16 2.57 -8.87
N CYS A 166 -17.28 3.58 -8.90
CA CYS A 166 -17.14 4.54 -7.80
C CYS A 166 -18.45 5.31 -7.56
N VAL A 167 -19.17 5.73 -8.62
CA VAL A 167 -20.47 6.41 -8.48
C VAL A 167 -21.52 5.44 -7.89
N ALA A 168 -21.54 4.18 -8.30
CA ALA A 168 -22.43 3.18 -7.69
C ALA A 168 -22.14 3.00 -6.19
N LEU A 169 -20.85 3.03 -5.78
CA LEU A 169 -20.48 3.00 -4.36
C LEU A 169 -20.90 4.28 -3.62
N VAL A 170 -20.88 5.46 -4.25
CA VAL A 170 -21.45 6.68 -3.67
C VAL A 170 -22.93 6.46 -3.35
N LEU A 171 -23.73 5.99 -4.33
CA LEU A 171 -25.14 5.71 -4.14
C LEU A 171 -25.38 4.65 -3.06
N ALA A 172 -24.55 3.61 -2.99
CA ALA A 172 -24.61 2.64 -1.91
C ALA A 172 -24.31 3.27 -0.54
N THR A 173 -23.28 4.12 -0.46
CA THR A 173 -22.83 4.79 0.78
C THR A 173 -23.91 5.72 1.33
N THR A 174 -24.70 6.39 0.49
CA THR A 174 -25.79 7.28 0.93
C THR A 174 -26.87 6.55 1.75
N ARG A 175 -27.05 5.23 1.53
CA ARG A 175 -28.06 4.40 2.21
C ARG A 175 -27.69 4.01 3.65
N PHE A 176 -26.45 4.25 4.06
CA PHE A 176 -25.99 3.90 5.41
C PHE A 176 -25.93 5.14 6.30
N GLN A 177 -26.28 4.94 7.57
CA GLN A 177 -26.04 5.96 8.59
C GLN A 177 -24.63 5.80 9.13
N ALA A 178 -23.98 6.91 9.42
CA ALA A 178 -22.67 6.93 10.05
C ALA A 178 -22.72 7.82 11.30
N PRO A 179 -21.92 7.52 12.32
CA PRO A 179 -21.74 8.39 13.47
C PRO A 179 -21.32 9.80 13.03
N ARG A 180 -21.86 10.83 13.71
CA ARG A 180 -21.65 12.24 13.33
C ARG A 180 -20.37 12.85 13.88
N SER A 181 -19.78 12.28 14.90
CA SER A 181 -18.55 12.80 15.50
C SER A 181 -17.59 11.69 15.86
N ILE A 182 -16.39 11.78 15.34
CA ILE A 182 -15.25 11.02 15.83
C ILE A 182 -14.83 11.71 17.12
N GLY A 183 -14.79 11.00 18.24
CA GLY A 183 -14.25 11.52 19.49
C GLY A 183 -12.87 12.11 19.23
N GLY A 184 -12.75 13.43 19.33
CA GLY A 184 -11.54 14.18 19.01
C GLY A 184 -10.45 13.92 20.06
N GLY A 185 -9.77 12.79 19.97
CA GLY A 185 -8.49 12.60 20.64
C GLY A 185 -7.52 13.66 20.12
N ARG A 186 -6.88 14.40 21.04
CA ARG A 186 -5.81 15.36 20.65
C ARG A 186 -4.75 14.62 19.85
N LEU A 187 -4.49 15.08 18.63
CA LEU A 187 -3.39 14.60 17.81
C LEU A 187 -2.05 14.89 18.52
N ALA A 188 -1.57 13.90 19.26
CA ALA A 188 -0.31 13.98 19.94
C ALA A 188 0.85 13.56 19.01
N LEU A 189 0.99 14.22 17.84
CA LEU A 189 2.08 13.94 16.90
C LEU A 189 3.46 14.18 17.53
N ARG A 190 3.58 15.21 18.35
CA ARG A 190 4.88 15.60 18.95
C ARG A 190 5.49 14.49 19.83
N PRO A 191 4.79 13.89 20.82
CA PRO A 191 5.35 12.80 21.62
C PRO A 191 5.66 11.55 20.79
N MET A 192 4.90 11.29 19.73
CA MET A 192 5.14 10.16 18.84
C MET A 192 6.43 10.33 18.03
N LEU A 193 6.58 11.47 17.35
CA LEU A 193 7.79 11.77 16.57
C LEU A 193 9.02 11.96 17.46
N ALA A 194 8.83 12.28 18.75
CA ALA A 194 9.90 12.33 19.74
C ALA A 194 10.38 10.93 20.15
N SER A 195 9.52 9.90 20.09
CA SER A 195 9.89 8.52 20.45
C SER A 195 10.87 7.93 19.44
N GLY A 196 12.07 7.54 19.91
CA GLY A 196 13.06 6.84 19.09
C GLY A 196 12.54 5.50 18.58
N HIS A 197 11.75 4.79 19.38
CA HIS A 197 11.14 3.51 19.01
C HIS A 197 10.17 3.66 17.85
N VAL A 198 9.23 4.61 17.92
CA VAL A 198 8.28 4.91 16.83
C VAL A 198 9.02 5.28 15.55
N ARG A 199 10.00 6.18 15.62
CA ARG A 199 10.81 6.57 14.45
C ARG A 199 11.54 5.40 13.81
N THR A 200 12.09 4.49 14.61
CA THR A 200 12.79 3.30 14.07
C THR A 200 11.83 2.35 13.40
N VAL A 201 10.66 2.08 13.96
CA VAL A 201 9.65 1.22 13.34
C VAL A 201 9.10 1.86 12.06
N MET A 202 8.87 3.18 12.05
CA MET A 202 8.51 3.92 10.83
C MET A 202 9.58 3.77 9.74
N TRP A 203 10.87 3.93 10.09
CA TRP A 203 11.97 3.71 9.17
C TRP A 203 11.99 2.31 8.59
N ILE A 204 11.84 1.28 9.43
CA ILE A 204 11.78 -0.12 8.97
C ILE A 204 10.58 -0.35 8.04
N THR A 205 9.46 0.36 8.24
CA THR A 205 8.27 0.28 7.37
C THR A 205 8.48 0.96 6.01
N ILE A 206 9.28 2.02 5.94
CA ILE A 206 9.64 2.71 4.69
C ILE A 206 10.34 1.75 3.71
N VAL A 207 11.21 0.86 4.21
CA VAL A 207 12.05 -0.01 3.38
C VAL A 207 11.25 -0.97 2.49
N PRO A 208 10.36 -1.84 3.01
CA PRO A 208 9.55 -2.72 2.16
C PRO A 208 8.63 -1.93 1.23
N ALA A 209 8.11 -0.77 1.66
CA ALA A 209 7.31 0.10 0.81
C ALA A 209 8.12 0.62 -0.40
N ALA A 210 9.37 1.02 -0.19
CA ALA A 210 10.25 1.46 -1.27
C ALA A 210 10.57 0.33 -2.25
N ILE A 211 10.80 -0.88 -1.76
CA ILE A 211 11.08 -2.04 -2.60
C ILE A 211 9.85 -2.39 -3.44
N LEU A 212 8.67 -2.47 -2.83
CA LEU A 212 7.42 -2.77 -3.53
C LEU A 212 7.16 -1.78 -4.67
N ALA A 213 7.32 -0.48 -4.40
CA ALA A 213 7.10 0.57 -5.40
C ALA A 213 8.20 0.60 -6.48
N GLY A 214 9.46 0.39 -6.11
CA GLY A 214 10.56 0.26 -7.05
C GLY A 214 10.36 -0.92 -8.01
N ILE A 215 9.98 -2.09 -7.48
CA ILE A 215 9.66 -3.28 -8.28
C ILE A 215 8.44 -3.00 -9.18
N ALA A 216 7.41 -2.30 -8.69
CA ALA A 216 6.22 -1.96 -9.48
C ALA A 216 6.53 -1.09 -10.71
N VAL A 217 7.65 -0.35 -10.70
CA VAL A 217 8.14 0.43 -11.85
C VAL A 217 9.13 -0.37 -12.69
N LEU A 218 10.16 -0.91 -12.04
CA LEU A 218 11.33 -1.48 -12.75
C LEU A 218 11.03 -2.85 -13.36
N ALA A 219 10.28 -3.70 -12.66
CA ALA A 219 10.01 -5.06 -13.11
C ALA A 219 9.14 -5.12 -14.38
N PRO A 220 8.03 -4.37 -14.53
CA PRO A 220 7.27 -4.34 -15.77
C PRO A 220 8.09 -3.86 -16.95
N LEU A 221 8.96 -2.86 -16.75
CA LEU A 221 9.84 -2.33 -17.81
C LEU A 221 10.92 -3.33 -18.20
N GLN A 222 11.47 -4.09 -17.24
CA GLN A 222 12.44 -5.16 -17.52
C GLN A 222 11.77 -6.34 -18.23
N GLN A 223 10.63 -6.83 -17.72
CA GLN A 223 9.88 -7.91 -18.35
C GLN A 223 9.48 -7.56 -19.80
N HIS A 224 9.01 -6.33 -20.04
CA HIS A 224 8.66 -5.87 -21.38
C HIS A 224 9.88 -5.84 -22.32
N ARG A 225 11.06 -5.40 -21.85
CA ARG A 225 12.31 -5.43 -22.64
C ARG A 225 12.73 -6.85 -23.01
N LEU A 226 12.43 -7.83 -22.15
CA LEU A 226 12.67 -9.25 -22.41
C LEU A 226 11.58 -9.88 -23.30
N GLY A 227 10.61 -9.09 -23.80
CA GLY A 227 9.56 -9.53 -24.70
C GLY A 227 8.31 -10.07 -23.99
N ALA A 228 8.13 -9.82 -22.67
CA ALA A 228 6.90 -10.19 -21.99
C ALA A 228 5.73 -9.31 -22.46
N GLY A 229 4.59 -9.94 -22.70
CA GLY A 229 3.34 -9.26 -22.99
C GLY A 229 2.68 -8.70 -21.72
N VAL A 230 1.68 -7.83 -21.92
CA VAL A 230 0.92 -7.20 -20.81
C VAL A 230 0.29 -8.25 -19.89
N GLY A 231 -0.24 -9.36 -20.48
CA GLY A 231 -0.83 -10.45 -19.71
C GLY A 231 0.18 -11.16 -18.80
N GLU A 232 1.42 -11.39 -19.27
CA GLU A 232 2.49 -12.00 -18.47
C GLU A 232 2.91 -11.09 -17.32
N ILE A 233 3.00 -9.78 -17.58
CA ILE A 233 3.30 -8.79 -16.54
C ILE A 233 2.17 -8.75 -15.49
N ALA A 234 0.91 -8.66 -15.93
CA ALA A 234 -0.24 -8.68 -15.04
C ALA A 234 -0.33 -9.98 -14.22
N ALA A 235 -0.04 -11.13 -14.85
CA ALA A 235 -0.01 -12.43 -14.17
C ALA A 235 1.09 -12.49 -13.10
N THR A 236 2.28 -11.92 -13.35
CA THR A 236 3.38 -11.86 -12.37
C THR A 236 2.93 -11.19 -11.06
N PHE A 237 2.32 -10.01 -11.17
CA PHE A 237 1.81 -9.29 -9.99
C PHE A 237 0.57 -9.95 -9.39
N GLY A 238 -0.33 -10.48 -10.22
CA GLY A 238 -1.52 -11.20 -9.78
C GLY A 238 -1.19 -12.46 -8.99
N VAL A 239 -0.21 -13.27 -9.46
CA VAL A 239 0.28 -14.46 -8.74
C VAL A 239 0.92 -14.07 -7.41
N ALA A 240 1.76 -13.04 -7.40
CA ALA A 240 2.36 -12.55 -6.15
C ALA A 240 1.30 -12.15 -5.13
N ALA A 241 0.26 -11.44 -5.56
CA ALA A 241 -0.83 -11.02 -4.69
C ALA A 241 -1.67 -12.23 -4.21
N ALA A 242 -2.03 -13.17 -5.11
CA ALA A 242 -2.81 -14.37 -4.78
C ALA A 242 -2.10 -15.27 -3.77
N VAL A 243 -0.81 -15.54 -3.99
CA VAL A 243 0.02 -16.32 -3.06
C VAL A 243 0.22 -15.55 -1.75
N GLY A 244 0.36 -14.22 -1.83
CA GLY A 244 0.49 -13.34 -0.66
C GLY A 244 -0.71 -13.43 0.28
N ILE A 245 -1.94 -13.49 -0.25
CA ILE A 245 -3.17 -13.67 0.56
C ILE A 245 -3.10 -14.94 1.42
N LEU A 246 -2.51 -16.01 0.90
CA LEU A 246 -2.38 -17.27 1.64
C LEU A 246 -1.23 -17.26 2.66
N ILE A 247 -0.10 -16.64 2.31
CA ILE A 247 1.13 -16.67 3.12
C ILE A 247 1.10 -15.62 4.24
N ARG A 248 0.62 -14.40 4.00
CA ARG A 248 0.64 -13.30 4.99
C ARG A 248 -0.04 -13.64 6.32
N PRO A 249 -1.23 -14.32 6.37
CA PRO A 249 -1.83 -14.72 7.63
C PRO A 249 -0.98 -15.74 8.42
N MET A 250 -0.18 -16.55 7.73
CA MET A 250 0.73 -17.50 8.39
C MET A 250 1.86 -16.75 9.11
N PHE A 251 2.43 -15.74 8.47
CA PHE A 251 3.44 -14.88 9.09
C PHE A 251 2.86 -14.03 10.23
N GLY A 252 1.62 -13.52 10.09
CA GLY A 252 0.90 -12.85 11.17
C GLY A 252 0.76 -13.76 12.39
N ARG A 253 0.23 -14.98 12.24
CA ARG A 253 0.14 -15.97 13.33
C ARG A 253 1.50 -16.35 13.93
N TRP A 254 2.54 -16.38 13.12
CA TRP A 254 3.89 -16.61 13.64
C TRP A 254 4.39 -15.44 14.48
N ALA A 255 4.13 -14.20 14.04
CA ALA A 255 4.43 -12.99 14.80
C ALA A 255 3.67 -12.96 16.15
N ASP A 256 2.38 -13.34 16.15
CA ASP A 256 1.55 -13.42 17.36
C ASP A 256 2.10 -14.44 18.39
N ARG A 257 2.62 -15.58 17.90
CA ARG A 257 3.09 -16.67 18.78
C ARG A 257 4.51 -16.50 19.30
N ARG A 258 5.41 -15.88 18.53
CA ARG A 258 6.86 -15.82 18.82
C ARG A 258 7.43 -14.40 18.81
N GLY A 259 6.56 -13.41 18.77
CA GLY A 259 6.91 -11.99 18.64
C GLY A 259 7.23 -11.60 17.20
N PRO A 260 7.02 -10.32 16.84
CA PRO A 260 7.13 -9.82 15.46
C PRO A 260 8.57 -9.76 14.94
N GLN A 261 9.58 -9.66 15.82
CA GLN A 261 10.96 -9.44 15.39
C GLN A 261 11.57 -10.60 14.59
N ARG A 262 11.29 -11.87 14.97
CA ARG A 262 11.85 -13.05 14.28
C ARG A 262 11.39 -13.17 12.84
N PRO A 263 10.05 -13.14 12.53
CA PRO A 263 9.59 -13.17 11.14
C PRO A 263 10.09 -11.97 10.33
N ILE A 264 10.17 -10.78 10.92
CA ILE A 264 10.71 -9.59 10.23
C ILE A 264 12.19 -9.80 9.87
N ARG A 265 13.04 -10.24 10.80
CA ARG A 265 14.47 -10.49 10.54
C ARG A 265 14.69 -11.47 9.40
N LEU A 266 13.97 -12.59 9.42
CA LEU A 266 14.11 -13.62 8.37
C LEU A 266 13.63 -13.10 7.01
N ALA A 267 12.51 -12.37 6.97
CA ALA A 267 12.01 -11.81 5.72
C ALA A 267 12.95 -10.72 5.17
N LEU A 268 13.53 -9.85 6.00
CA LEU A 268 14.52 -8.85 5.58
C LEU A 268 15.76 -9.52 4.98
N LEU A 269 16.32 -10.54 5.66
CA LEU A 269 17.50 -11.26 5.19
C LEU A 269 17.23 -12.02 3.89
N ALA A 270 16.06 -12.70 3.78
CA ALA A 270 15.70 -13.43 2.58
C ALA A 270 15.39 -12.50 1.39
N SER A 271 14.82 -11.32 1.65
CA SER A 271 14.51 -10.34 0.61
C SER A 271 15.76 -9.77 -0.05
N PHE A 272 16.84 -9.59 0.70
CA PHE A 272 18.07 -8.94 0.21
C PHE A 272 18.64 -9.61 -1.05
N PRO A 273 19.02 -10.90 -1.03
CA PRO A 273 19.60 -11.56 -2.21
C PRO A 273 18.59 -11.67 -3.35
N VAL A 274 17.30 -11.85 -3.06
CA VAL A 274 16.26 -11.98 -4.08
C VAL A 274 16.10 -10.67 -4.85
N VAL A 275 15.96 -9.53 -4.15
CA VAL A 275 15.84 -8.21 -4.78
C VAL A 275 17.10 -7.88 -5.58
N LEU A 276 18.29 -8.17 -5.03
CA LEU A 276 19.57 -7.90 -5.68
C LEU A 276 19.76 -8.74 -6.96
N ALA A 277 19.22 -9.96 -7.01
CA ALA A 277 19.38 -10.87 -8.13
C ALA A 277 18.49 -10.54 -9.35
N VAL A 278 17.37 -9.83 -9.17
CA VAL A 278 16.40 -9.55 -10.25
C VAL A 278 17.05 -8.99 -11.54
N PRO A 279 17.95 -7.98 -11.49
CA PRO A 279 18.49 -7.35 -12.72
C PRO A 279 19.52 -8.21 -13.45
N TRP A 280 19.95 -9.33 -12.87
CA TRP A 280 20.93 -10.24 -13.47
C TRP A 280 20.30 -11.35 -14.30
N LEU A 281 18.97 -11.52 -14.23
CA LEU A 281 18.28 -12.52 -15.02
C LEU A 281 17.89 -11.97 -16.40
N GLU A 282 18.18 -12.78 -17.42
CA GLU A 282 17.88 -12.48 -18.82
C GLU A 282 16.70 -13.28 -19.38
N SER A 283 16.14 -14.18 -18.57
CA SER A 283 14.96 -14.96 -18.95
C SER A 283 13.67 -14.33 -18.39
N ARG A 284 12.61 -14.26 -19.21
CA ARG A 284 11.28 -13.75 -18.81
C ARG A 284 10.74 -14.47 -17.59
N ALA A 285 10.78 -15.81 -17.62
CA ALA A 285 10.28 -16.64 -16.53
C ALA A 285 11.11 -16.44 -15.24
N GLY A 286 12.45 -16.37 -15.36
CA GLY A 286 13.33 -16.15 -14.21
C GLY A 286 13.05 -14.81 -13.53
N VAL A 287 12.92 -13.73 -14.30
CA VAL A 287 12.56 -12.40 -13.76
C VAL A 287 11.19 -12.46 -13.10
N ALA A 288 10.18 -13.08 -13.72
CA ALA A 288 8.85 -13.20 -13.13
C ALA A 288 8.89 -13.94 -11.78
N VAL A 289 9.61 -15.07 -11.69
CA VAL A 289 9.76 -15.84 -10.44
C VAL A 289 10.44 -15.01 -9.35
N LEU A 290 11.57 -14.33 -9.65
CA LEU A 290 12.25 -13.50 -8.65
C LEU A 290 11.41 -12.29 -8.22
N VAL A 291 10.66 -11.68 -9.15
CA VAL A 291 9.73 -10.59 -8.82
C VAL A 291 8.63 -11.08 -7.89
N VAL A 292 8.01 -12.23 -8.18
CA VAL A 292 7.02 -12.86 -7.29
C VAL A 292 7.62 -13.11 -5.91
N LEU A 293 8.80 -13.73 -5.83
CA LEU A 293 9.48 -13.98 -4.56
C LEU A 293 9.80 -12.69 -3.80
N ALA A 294 10.30 -11.65 -4.47
CA ALA A 294 10.60 -10.36 -3.87
C ALA A 294 9.33 -9.70 -3.31
N LEU A 295 8.22 -9.70 -4.07
CA LEU A 295 6.94 -9.16 -3.63
C LEU A 295 6.34 -9.95 -2.46
N LEU A 296 6.51 -11.26 -2.42
CA LEU A 296 6.07 -12.11 -1.31
C LEU A 296 6.88 -11.84 -0.05
N LEU A 297 8.21 -11.89 -0.14
CA LEU A 297 9.11 -11.71 1.01
C LEU A 297 9.01 -10.30 1.61
N THR A 298 8.84 -9.27 0.77
CA THR A 298 8.61 -7.90 1.26
C THR A 298 7.18 -7.70 1.75
N GLY A 299 6.21 -8.35 1.13
CA GLY A 299 4.80 -8.25 1.50
C GLY A 299 4.46 -8.90 2.84
N VAL A 300 5.16 -9.98 3.25
CA VAL A 300 4.95 -10.61 4.56
C VAL A 300 5.45 -9.76 5.74
N LEU A 301 6.29 -8.75 5.47
CA LEU A 301 6.75 -7.79 6.49
C LEU A 301 5.61 -6.89 7.00
N TRP A 302 4.57 -6.70 6.19
CA TRP A 302 3.51 -5.73 6.49
C TRP A 302 2.79 -5.99 7.81
N ALA A 303 2.24 -7.20 8.01
CA ALA A 303 1.48 -7.51 9.22
C ALA A 303 2.30 -7.40 10.51
N PRO A 304 3.52 -8.00 10.62
CA PRO A 304 4.34 -7.84 11.82
C PRO A 304 4.77 -6.40 12.10
N LEU A 305 5.06 -5.60 11.04
CA LEU A 305 5.42 -4.19 11.21
C LEU A 305 4.24 -3.35 11.69
N MET A 306 3.01 -3.67 11.27
CA MET A 306 1.80 -3.03 11.79
C MET A 306 1.60 -3.28 13.27
N VAL A 307 1.82 -4.51 13.73
CA VAL A 307 1.77 -4.86 15.16
C VAL A 307 2.82 -4.05 15.93
N MET A 308 4.08 -4.06 15.48
CA MET A 308 5.15 -3.30 16.13
C MET A 308 4.87 -1.80 16.17
N LEU A 309 4.31 -1.23 15.11
CA LEU A 309 3.99 0.19 15.05
C LEU A 309 2.82 0.55 15.98
N SER A 310 1.79 -0.32 16.03
CA SER A 310 0.67 -0.18 16.97
C SER A 310 1.16 -0.21 18.42
N ASP A 311 1.98 -1.21 18.77
CA ASP A 311 2.53 -1.36 20.12
C ASP A 311 3.42 -0.16 20.51
N ALA A 312 4.25 0.31 19.59
CA ALA A 312 5.08 1.50 19.80
C ALA A 312 4.23 2.77 20.04
N CYS A 313 3.08 2.90 19.38
CA CYS A 313 2.15 4.00 19.58
C CYS A 313 1.42 3.92 20.91
N ILE A 314 0.97 2.73 21.30
CA ILE A 314 0.31 2.47 22.60
C ILE A 314 1.27 2.79 23.75
N ALA A 315 2.54 2.39 23.64
CA ALA A 315 3.55 2.64 24.64
C ALA A 315 3.82 4.14 24.90
N VAL A 316 3.53 5.01 23.95
CA VAL A 316 3.63 6.48 24.12
C VAL A 316 2.27 7.14 24.39
N GLY A 317 1.26 6.36 24.77
CA GLY A 317 -0.07 6.85 25.14
C GLY A 317 -0.95 7.30 23.96
N VAL A 318 -0.66 6.83 22.77
CA VAL A 318 -1.40 7.17 21.54
C VAL A 318 -2.43 6.08 21.22
N GLY A 319 -3.69 6.47 21.05
CA GLY A 319 -4.77 5.53 20.74
C GLY A 319 -4.63 4.87 19.36
N GLN A 320 -5.28 3.70 19.19
CA GLN A 320 -5.23 2.89 17.95
C GLN A 320 -5.63 3.66 16.68
N VAL A 321 -6.58 4.58 16.75
CA VAL A 321 -7.00 5.41 15.59
C VAL A 321 -5.82 6.25 15.08
N MET A 322 -5.01 6.76 15.99
CA MET A 322 -3.83 7.53 15.66
C MET A 322 -2.71 6.66 15.09
N ALA A 323 -2.55 5.41 15.54
CA ALA A 323 -1.62 4.46 14.96
C ALA A 323 -1.89 4.24 13.47
N VAL A 324 -3.17 4.17 13.06
CA VAL A 324 -3.57 4.12 11.64
C VAL A 324 -3.10 5.36 10.87
N GLY A 325 -3.20 6.55 11.47
CA GLY A 325 -2.69 7.79 10.84
C GLY A 325 -1.19 7.76 10.59
N ILE A 326 -0.41 7.11 11.48
CA ILE A 326 1.05 6.98 11.34
C ILE A 326 1.44 5.98 10.25
N ILE A 327 0.68 4.91 10.12
CA ILE A 327 0.83 3.96 9.01
C ILE A 327 0.73 4.71 7.68
N ASN A 328 -0.26 5.60 7.57
CA ASN A 328 -0.41 6.47 6.41
C ASN A 328 0.72 7.50 6.25
N LEU A 329 1.54 7.74 7.27
CA LEU A 329 2.73 8.58 7.18
C LEU A 329 4.01 7.78 6.88
N ALA A 330 4.09 6.51 7.29
CA ALA A 330 5.28 5.70 7.13
C ALA A 330 5.37 5.05 5.74
N TRP A 331 4.24 4.55 5.21
CA TRP A 331 4.23 3.77 3.99
C TRP A 331 4.38 4.60 2.70
N PRO A 332 3.66 5.72 2.48
CA PRO A 332 3.74 6.46 1.23
C PRO A 332 5.11 7.11 0.93
N PRO A 333 5.89 7.61 1.92
CA PRO A 333 7.25 8.09 1.65
C PRO A 333 8.14 7.00 1.03
N GLY A 334 8.05 5.74 1.55
CA GLY A 334 8.76 4.61 0.97
C GLY A 334 8.36 4.40 -0.48
N ASN A 335 7.06 4.42 -0.79
CA ASN A 335 6.57 4.29 -2.16
C ASN A 335 7.09 5.38 -3.09
N ALA A 336 7.02 6.63 -2.67
CA ALA A 336 7.51 7.76 -3.47
C ALA A 336 9.01 7.62 -3.76
N LEU A 337 9.81 7.32 -2.73
CA LEU A 337 11.25 7.12 -2.84
C LEU A 337 11.60 5.92 -3.72
N GLY A 338 10.94 4.78 -3.54
CA GLY A 338 11.20 3.57 -4.31
C GLY A 338 10.84 3.72 -5.79
N ALA A 339 9.67 4.28 -6.09
CA ALA A 339 9.21 4.47 -7.46
C ALA A 339 10.03 5.53 -8.20
N ALA A 340 10.12 6.74 -7.67
CA ALA A 340 10.83 7.83 -8.35
C ALA A 340 12.35 7.68 -8.22
N GLY A 341 12.87 7.40 -7.03
CA GLY A 341 14.31 7.23 -6.79
C GLY A 341 14.87 6.01 -7.49
N GLY A 342 14.21 4.85 -7.38
CA GLY A 342 14.61 3.64 -8.09
C GLY A 342 14.65 3.84 -9.62
N ALA A 343 13.62 4.50 -10.16
CA ALA A 343 13.56 4.81 -11.61
C ALA A 343 14.63 5.82 -12.03
N ALA A 344 14.93 6.83 -11.23
CA ALA A 344 15.99 7.80 -11.50
C ALA A 344 17.38 7.14 -11.50
N ILE A 345 17.68 6.30 -10.50
CA ILE A 345 18.93 5.53 -10.45
C ILE A 345 19.03 4.59 -11.65
N ALA A 346 17.93 3.90 -12.02
CA ALA A 346 17.90 3.01 -13.17
C ALA A 346 18.18 3.74 -14.48
N GLN A 347 17.73 4.99 -14.62
CA GLN A 347 17.96 5.82 -15.78
C GLN A 347 19.41 6.34 -15.87
N LEU A 348 19.99 6.75 -14.73
CA LEU A 348 21.32 7.37 -14.66
C LEU A 348 22.44 6.35 -14.60
N ALA A 349 22.29 5.29 -13.83
CA ALA A 349 23.34 4.31 -13.52
C ALA A 349 22.99 2.87 -13.97
N GLY A 350 21.76 2.66 -14.43
CA GLY A 350 21.30 1.34 -14.88
C GLY A 350 20.56 0.55 -13.81
N GLN A 351 19.88 -0.52 -14.26
CA GLN A 351 18.99 -1.31 -13.38
C GLN A 351 19.71 -2.00 -12.22
N ARG A 352 20.93 -2.48 -12.44
CA ARG A 352 21.71 -3.17 -11.39
C ARG A 352 21.89 -2.27 -10.16
N TRP A 353 22.24 -1.01 -10.39
CA TRP A 353 22.40 -0.03 -9.32
C TRP A 353 21.07 0.36 -8.66
N ALA A 354 19.99 0.45 -9.44
CA ALA A 354 18.67 0.71 -8.89
C ALA A 354 18.20 -0.40 -7.92
N TYR A 355 18.35 -1.66 -8.33
CA TYR A 355 18.00 -2.78 -7.44
C TYR A 355 18.95 -2.91 -6.25
N ALA A 356 20.24 -2.60 -6.40
CA ALA A 356 21.19 -2.53 -5.30
C ALA A 356 20.81 -1.44 -4.28
N ALA A 357 20.41 -0.25 -4.76
CA ALA A 357 19.93 0.83 -3.91
C ALA A 357 18.62 0.50 -3.18
N LEU A 358 17.73 -0.29 -3.80
CA LEU A 358 16.52 -0.81 -3.15
C LEU A 358 16.83 -1.91 -2.12
N ALA A 359 17.83 -2.76 -2.38
CA ALA A 359 18.19 -3.86 -1.50
C ALA A 359 19.02 -3.43 -0.28
N ALA A 360 19.95 -2.49 -0.44
CA ALA A 360 20.85 -2.06 0.64
C ALA A 360 20.12 -1.64 1.94
N PRO A 361 19.02 -0.88 1.90
CA PRO A 361 18.26 -0.52 3.10
C PRO A 361 17.70 -1.71 3.91
N LEU A 362 17.55 -2.90 3.29
CA LEU A 362 17.11 -4.11 4.01
C LEU A 362 18.12 -4.53 5.09
N LEU A 363 19.42 -4.42 4.79
CA LEU A 363 20.46 -4.73 5.77
C LEU A 363 20.49 -3.68 6.88
N LEU A 364 20.31 -2.40 6.54
CA LEU A 364 20.20 -1.34 7.54
C LEU A 364 18.98 -1.53 8.44
N ALA A 365 17.83 -1.91 7.87
CA ALA A 365 16.62 -2.23 8.63
C ALA A 365 16.83 -3.45 9.53
N TYR A 366 17.54 -4.48 9.06
CA TYR A 366 17.90 -5.65 9.87
C TYR A 366 18.75 -5.26 11.08
N VAL A 367 19.79 -4.44 10.88
CA VAL A 367 20.64 -3.93 11.96
C VAL A 367 19.85 -3.02 12.91
N ALA A 368 19.01 -2.13 12.38
CA ALA A 368 18.18 -1.27 13.21
C ALA A 368 17.22 -2.08 14.09
N LEU A 369 16.60 -3.12 13.53
CA LEU A 369 15.72 -4.02 14.27
C LEU A 369 16.44 -4.78 15.38
N SER A 370 17.72 -5.12 15.20
CA SER A 370 18.51 -5.82 16.23
C SER A 370 18.84 -4.95 17.45
N ARG A 371 18.74 -3.62 17.31
CA ARG A 371 18.98 -2.65 18.38
C ARG A 371 17.71 -2.24 19.13
N ILE A 372 16.54 -2.67 18.67
CA ILE A 372 15.27 -2.42 19.35
C ILE A 372 15.13 -3.46 20.46
N GLU A 373 15.27 -3.02 21.71
CA GLU A 373 14.83 -3.79 22.88
C GLU A 373 13.30 -3.91 22.83
N GLN A 374 12.78 -5.11 23.05
CA GLN A 374 11.32 -5.26 23.19
C GLN A 374 10.90 -4.48 24.42
N PRO A 375 9.93 -3.54 24.34
CA PRO A 375 9.28 -3.09 25.53
C PRO A 375 8.63 -4.32 26.17
N VAL A 376 9.08 -4.68 27.35
CA VAL A 376 8.40 -5.67 28.20
C VAL A 376 7.06 -5.04 28.56
N VAL A 377 6.02 -5.38 27.83
CA VAL A 377 4.65 -5.07 28.25
C VAL A 377 4.34 -6.06 29.36
N GLU A 378 4.75 -5.71 30.57
CA GLU A 378 4.33 -6.41 31.79
C GLU A 378 2.81 -6.28 31.85
N GLY A 379 2.10 -7.37 31.57
CA GLY A 379 0.67 -7.48 31.87
C GLY A 379 -0.24 -8.06 30.78
N LEU A 380 0.22 -8.37 29.56
CA LEU A 380 -0.68 -8.90 28.50
C LEU A 380 -0.30 -10.29 27.95
N TYR A 381 0.66 -10.97 28.53
CA TYR A 381 0.93 -12.37 28.22
C TYR A 381 0.40 -13.25 29.36
N VAL A 382 -0.84 -13.65 29.27
CA VAL A 382 -1.38 -14.79 30.07
C VAL A 382 -1.03 -16.06 29.28
N PRO A 383 -0.06 -16.89 29.74
CA PRO A 383 0.16 -18.19 29.13
C PRO A 383 -1.02 -19.08 29.53
N GLY A 384 -1.77 -19.55 28.52
CA GLY A 384 -2.55 -20.76 28.54
C GLY A 384 -3.33 -21.12 29.80
N THR A 385 -4.64 -20.90 29.72
CA THR A 385 -5.58 -21.87 30.30
C THR A 385 -6.18 -22.70 29.15
N ARG A 386 -6.10 -23.99 29.33
CA ARG A 386 -6.40 -25.15 28.48
C ARG A 386 -7.70 -25.06 27.66
#